data_3944327bffdcbf18d86c86756bc71b28
#
_entry.id   3944327bffdcbf18d86c86756bc71b28
#
_cell.length_a   1.000
_cell.length_b   1.000
_cell.length_c   1.000
_cell.angle_alpha   90.00
_cell.angle_beta   90.00
_cell.angle_gamma   90.00
#
_symmetry.space_group_name_H-M   'P 1'
#
loop_
_entity.id
_entity.type
_entity.pdbx_description
1 polymer ?
#
loop_
_entity_poly.entity_id
_entity_poly.type
_entity_poly.pdbx_seq_one_letter_code
_entity_poly.pdbx_strand_id
1 'polypeptide(L)'
;MFKKTRWALTLFFGLAIGAVCSAESPPEQASVASLPPPNAYRIYLSDVAISHIVDGRLHIVDGQTLKYLGMIGTGFTGLVTLSPDRSEIYVATTYLAKLNRGTRTDQIDVYDSQKLTIKAEIVIPPKHAQSLPYKGMIAATPNGQFILVQNATPASSVSIVDRKAAKFLAEIPTPGCWGILPAQSVNNRFSTICGDGTILTVTLKPDGTASEQQRSERLFDPDKQPVYTHTEHLADTYYFISYLGQLFSANLGGAVATVGKSWSLLDADDVKKAWRPGGYQPFAIQAQTGLLYVAMHPNGKEGSHKDPATEIWAFDLKTQQRVARAPGNQAIALAVSKGDAPLLFAIDPTTAGVVSYTTTPTLAPLKRVDGFGEAPALIESH
;
A
#
# COMPACT_ATOMS: atom_id res chain seq x y z
N MET A 1 -6.82 101.48 43.45
CA MET A 1 -6.70 101.61 42.00
C MET A 1 -5.89 100.48 41.45
N PHE A 2 -6.51 99.30 41.08
CA PHE A 2 -5.79 98.11 40.75
C PHE A 2 -5.93 97.88 39.21
N LYS A 3 -4.78 97.84 38.51
CA LYS A 3 -4.71 97.44 37.08
C LYS A 3 -4.67 95.90 36.97
N LYS A 4 -5.64 95.34 36.22
CA LYS A 4 -5.69 93.93 35.88
C LYS A 4 -4.87 93.70 34.63
N THR A 5 -3.82 92.89 34.70
CA THR A 5 -3.02 92.36 33.58
C THR A 5 -3.62 91.01 33.15
N ARG A 6 -4.06 90.93 31.88
CA ARG A 6 -4.55 89.67 31.29
C ARG A 6 -3.37 88.97 30.59
N TRP A 7 -3.12 87.79 31.00
CA TRP A 7 -2.22 86.87 30.30
C TRP A 7 -3.03 86.05 29.29
N ALA A 8 -2.67 86.08 28.02
CA ALA A 8 -3.20 85.23 26.98
C ALA A 8 -2.31 83.96 26.87
N LEU A 9 -2.88 82.81 27.14
CA LEU A 9 -2.23 81.49 26.98
C LEU A 9 -2.49 80.99 25.57
N THR A 10 -1.48 80.97 24.73
CA THR A 10 -1.58 80.44 23.36
C THR A 10 -1.26 78.94 23.43
N LEU A 11 -2.27 78.09 23.23
CA LEU A 11 -2.12 76.64 23.10
C LEU A 11 -1.62 76.30 21.68
N PHE A 12 -0.39 75.78 21.55
CA PHE A 12 0.10 75.17 20.32
C PHE A 12 -0.36 73.73 20.26
N PHE A 13 -1.28 73.42 19.37
CA PHE A 13 -1.68 72.01 19.05
C PHE A 13 -0.70 71.50 17.96
N GLY A 14 0.27 70.71 18.40
CA GLY A 14 1.16 69.99 17.46
C GLY A 14 0.44 68.79 16.86
N LEU A 15 0.13 68.82 15.57
CA LEU A 15 -0.32 67.64 14.82
C LEU A 15 0.87 66.72 14.60
N ALA A 16 0.93 65.64 15.37
CA ALA A 16 1.83 64.53 15.09
C ALA A 16 1.21 63.69 13.92
N ILE A 17 1.71 63.88 12.71
CA ILE A 17 1.40 63.02 11.56
C ILE A 17 2.20 61.71 11.79
N GLY A 18 1.51 60.68 12.36
CA GLY A 18 2.05 59.33 12.41
C GLY A 18 2.16 58.77 10.97
N ALA A 19 3.37 58.64 10.47
CA ALA A 19 3.63 57.88 9.28
C ALA A 19 3.27 56.39 9.54
N VAL A 20 2.13 55.94 9.02
CA VAL A 20 1.79 54.55 8.95
C VAL A 20 2.71 53.90 7.94
N CYS A 21 3.78 53.26 8.43
CA CYS A 21 4.64 52.41 7.62
C CYS A 21 3.83 51.15 7.29
N SER A 22 3.09 51.16 6.18
CA SER A 22 2.56 49.93 5.59
C SER A 22 3.76 49.14 5.07
N ALA A 23 4.27 48.20 5.89
CA ALA A 23 5.15 47.19 5.38
C ALA A 23 4.31 46.35 4.41
N GLU A 24 4.41 46.60 3.10
CA GLU A 24 3.91 45.67 2.12
C GLU A 24 4.63 44.34 2.33
N SER A 25 3.89 43.32 2.75
CA SER A 25 4.40 41.95 2.73
C SER A 25 4.80 41.61 1.29
N PRO A 26 6.01 41.09 1.06
CA PRO A 26 6.38 40.67 -0.29
C PRO A 26 5.34 39.67 -0.80
N PRO A 27 5.00 39.73 -2.10
CA PRO A 27 4.02 38.82 -2.67
C PRO A 27 4.45 37.36 -2.40
N GLU A 28 3.48 36.57 -1.98
CA GLU A 28 3.69 35.16 -1.71
C GLU A 28 4.18 34.45 -2.98
N GLN A 29 5.36 33.87 -2.96
CA GLN A 29 5.89 33.08 -4.07
C GLN A 29 5.38 31.65 -3.93
N ALA A 30 4.49 31.22 -4.82
CA ALA A 30 4.08 29.84 -4.89
C ALA A 30 5.27 28.92 -5.17
N SER A 31 5.53 27.99 -4.29
CA SER A 31 6.58 26.98 -4.47
C SER A 31 6.02 25.59 -4.20
N VAL A 32 6.48 24.60 -4.97
CA VAL A 32 6.19 23.19 -4.71
C VAL A 32 7.39 22.61 -3.98
N ALA A 33 7.20 22.29 -2.71
CA ALA A 33 8.22 21.57 -1.94
C ALA A 33 8.40 20.16 -2.51
N SER A 34 9.65 19.72 -2.63
CA SER A 34 9.97 18.35 -3.02
C SER A 34 10.42 17.56 -1.80
N LEU A 35 9.99 16.31 -1.71
CA LEU A 35 10.53 15.38 -0.74
C LEU A 35 12.04 15.18 -1.00
N PRO A 36 12.81 14.76 0.02
CA PRO A 36 14.16 14.26 -0.22
C PRO A 36 14.13 13.18 -1.31
N PRO A 37 15.21 12.97 -2.08
CA PRO A 37 15.27 11.85 -3.02
C PRO A 37 14.87 10.55 -2.34
N PRO A 38 14.06 9.69 -2.99
CA PRO A 38 13.66 8.43 -2.38
C PRO A 38 14.89 7.54 -2.19
N ASN A 39 14.88 6.80 -1.09
CA ASN A 39 15.89 5.79 -0.79
C ASN A 39 15.20 4.43 -0.57
N ALA A 40 15.97 3.38 -0.51
CA ALA A 40 15.48 2.01 -0.36
C ALA A 40 14.73 1.72 0.96
N TYR A 41 14.69 2.69 1.89
CA TYR A 41 13.99 2.57 3.17
C TYR A 41 12.69 3.37 3.22
N ARG A 42 12.37 4.17 2.21
CA ARG A 42 11.09 4.90 2.17
C ARG A 42 9.93 3.92 2.20
N ILE A 43 8.94 4.20 3.03
CA ILE A 43 7.70 3.42 3.14
C ILE A 43 6.49 4.30 2.89
N TYR A 44 5.44 3.67 2.42
CA TYR A 44 4.16 4.27 2.08
C TYR A 44 3.07 3.53 2.84
N LEU A 45 2.29 4.26 3.65
CA LEU A 45 1.25 3.69 4.51
C LEU A 45 -0.11 4.08 3.95
N SER A 46 -0.88 3.09 3.48
CA SER A 46 -2.26 3.32 3.04
C SER A 46 -3.17 3.40 4.27
N ASP A 47 -3.67 4.60 4.52
CA ASP A 47 -4.66 4.89 5.56
C ASP A 47 -6.05 4.89 4.93
N VAL A 48 -6.84 3.90 5.29
CA VAL A 48 -8.19 3.73 4.74
C VAL A 48 -9.22 4.65 5.40
N ALA A 49 -8.85 5.34 6.47
CA ALA A 49 -9.67 6.31 7.19
C ALA A 49 -11.13 5.84 7.34
N ILE A 50 -11.35 4.66 7.94
CA ILE A 50 -12.65 3.94 7.92
C ILE A 50 -13.82 4.83 8.39
N SER A 51 -13.61 5.67 9.40
CA SER A 51 -14.64 6.59 9.90
C SER A 51 -14.93 7.75 8.93
N HIS A 52 -14.02 8.00 7.99
CA HIS A 52 -14.07 9.07 6.97
C HIS A 52 -13.72 8.52 5.60
N ILE A 53 -14.36 7.43 5.19
CA ILE A 53 -14.02 6.56 4.05
C ILE A 53 -13.82 7.29 2.70
N VAL A 54 -14.32 8.52 2.57
CA VAL A 54 -14.12 9.37 1.39
C VAL A 54 -12.82 10.17 1.42
N ASP A 55 -12.07 10.12 2.51
CA ASP A 55 -10.82 10.85 2.77
C ASP A 55 -9.66 9.89 3.05
N GLY A 56 -9.54 8.84 2.24
CA GLY A 56 -8.40 7.94 2.27
C GLY A 56 -7.08 8.68 1.99
N ARG A 57 -5.98 8.22 2.59
CA ARG A 57 -4.67 8.89 2.52
C ARG A 57 -3.54 7.90 2.32
N LEU A 58 -2.48 8.36 1.69
CA LEU A 58 -1.20 7.66 1.63
C LEU A 58 -0.16 8.51 2.35
N HIS A 59 0.34 8.03 3.48
CA HIS A 59 1.40 8.69 4.24
C HIS A 59 2.75 8.20 3.76
N ILE A 60 3.68 9.14 3.53
CA ILE A 60 5.05 8.85 3.10
C ILE A 60 5.98 9.07 4.30
N VAL A 61 6.78 8.06 4.61
CA VAL A 61 7.64 8.03 5.80
C VAL A 61 9.05 7.59 5.43
N ASP A 62 10.05 8.21 6.04
CA ASP A 62 11.42 7.72 6.00
C ASP A 62 11.56 6.53 6.95
N GLY A 63 11.81 5.34 6.43
CA GLY A 63 11.81 4.11 7.22
C GLY A 63 13.01 3.96 8.17
N GLN A 64 14.13 4.65 7.94
CA GLN A 64 15.27 4.59 8.86
C GLN A 64 15.02 5.43 10.12
N THR A 65 14.42 6.59 9.95
CA THR A 65 14.17 7.53 11.04
C THR A 65 12.75 7.47 11.58
N LEU A 66 11.82 6.87 10.83
CA LEU A 66 10.37 6.94 10.99
C LEU A 66 9.84 8.39 10.98
N LYS A 67 10.56 9.30 10.30
CA LYS A 67 10.13 10.68 10.13
C LYS A 67 9.06 10.76 9.04
N TYR A 68 7.97 11.44 9.37
CA TYR A 68 6.93 11.79 8.42
C TYR A 68 7.48 12.73 7.34
N LEU A 69 7.23 12.42 6.06
CA LEU A 69 7.73 13.20 4.92
C LEU A 69 6.62 13.94 4.21
N GLY A 70 5.43 13.37 4.09
CA GLY A 70 4.33 13.97 3.38
C GLY A 70 3.15 13.02 3.19
N MET A 71 2.13 13.47 2.48
CA MET A 71 0.90 12.74 2.27
C MET A 71 0.26 13.13 0.94
N ILE A 72 -0.46 12.19 0.32
CA ILE A 72 -1.42 12.46 -0.75
C ILE A 72 -2.80 11.96 -0.35
N GLY A 73 -3.86 12.63 -0.83
CA GLY A 73 -5.22 12.12 -0.73
C GLY A 73 -5.42 10.97 -1.72
N THR A 74 -6.11 9.93 -1.29
CA THR A 74 -6.44 8.78 -2.14
C THR A 74 -7.94 8.63 -2.39
N GLY A 75 -8.72 9.64 -1.98
CA GLY A 75 -10.18 9.66 -2.19
C GLY A 75 -10.90 8.53 -1.45
N PHE A 76 -11.92 7.96 -2.08
CA PHE A 76 -12.74 6.92 -1.47
C PHE A 76 -11.96 5.59 -1.40
N THR A 77 -11.24 5.37 -0.28
CA THR A 77 -10.39 4.17 -0.04
C THR A 77 -9.57 3.77 -1.26
N GLY A 78 -8.77 4.72 -1.78
CA GLY A 78 -7.97 4.50 -2.97
C GLY A 78 -7.00 3.34 -2.85
N LEU A 79 -6.91 2.56 -3.92
CA LEU A 79 -5.98 1.44 -4.05
C LEU A 79 -4.66 1.97 -4.59
N VAL A 80 -3.56 1.65 -3.94
CA VAL A 80 -2.26 2.26 -4.23
C VAL A 80 -1.24 1.23 -4.72
N THR A 81 -0.47 1.60 -5.72
CA THR A 81 0.78 0.93 -6.10
C THR A 81 1.80 1.94 -6.63
N LEU A 82 3.06 1.54 -6.73
CA LEU A 82 4.13 2.36 -7.29
C LEU A 82 4.44 1.95 -8.73
N SER A 83 4.91 2.89 -9.54
CA SER A 83 5.52 2.53 -10.83
C SER A 83 6.74 1.63 -10.63
N PRO A 84 7.14 0.81 -11.63
CA PRO A 84 8.30 -0.07 -11.50
C PRO A 84 9.59 0.67 -11.17
N ASP A 85 9.77 1.89 -11.70
CA ASP A 85 10.91 2.78 -11.44
C ASP A 85 10.74 3.64 -10.18
N ARG A 86 9.59 3.49 -9.49
CA ARG A 86 9.23 4.21 -8.25
C ARG A 86 9.13 5.74 -8.40
N SER A 87 9.16 6.27 -9.62
CA SER A 87 9.02 7.71 -9.88
C SER A 87 7.58 8.22 -9.77
N GLU A 88 6.60 7.31 -9.80
CA GLU A 88 5.18 7.62 -9.75
C GLU A 88 4.43 6.75 -8.72
N ILE A 89 3.37 7.33 -8.18
CA ILE A 89 2.39 6.65 -7.32
C ILE A 89 1.08 6.60 -8.10
N TYR A 90 0.52 5.39 -8.27
CA TYR A 90 -0.76 5.17 -8.91
C TYR A 90 -1.84 4.93 -7.87
N VAL A 91 -2.93 5.66 -7.95
CA VAL A 91 -4.07 5.56 -7.03
C VAL A 91 -5.34 5.30 -7.84
N ALA A 92 -5.87 4.09 -7.80
CA ALA A 92 -7.21 3.84 -8.35
C ALA A 92 -8.24 4.24 -7.29
N THR A 93 -9.10 5.20 -7.64
CA THR A 93 -10.02 5.82 -6.69
C THR A 93 -11.37 6.13 -7.31
N THR A 94 -12.33 6.49 -6.48
CA THR A 94 -13.66 6.95 -6.86
C THR A 94 -13.89 8.36 -6.34
N TYR A 95 -14.45 9.20 -7.18
CA TYR A 95 -14.99 10.50 -6.81
C TYR A 95 -16.52 10.51 -7.00
N LEU A 96 -17.22 11.10 -6.07
CA LEU A 96 -18.65 11.33 -6.14
C LEU A 96 -18.93 12.83 -6.27
N ALA A 97 -19.81 13.21 -7.18
CA ALA A 97 -20.06 14.63 -7.51
C ALA A 97 -20.46 15.51 -6.32
N LYS A 98 -20.94 14.92 -5.24
CA LYS A 98 -21.38 15.61 -4.02
C LYS A 98 -20.75 14.97 -2.78
N LEU A 99 -19.43 14.75 -2.80
CA LEU A 99 -18.58 14.18 -1.76
C LEU A 99 -18.92 12.71 -1.44
N ASN A 100 -20.11 12.40 -0.95
CA ASN A 100 -20.53 11.05 -0.53
C ASN A 100 -21.74 10.52 -1.33
N ARG A 101 -22.18 11.22 -2.38
CA ARG A 101 -23.32 10.85 -3.24
C ARG A 101 -23.22 11.53 -4.61
N GLY A 102 -24.12 11.14 -5.50
CA GLY A 102 -24.21 11.69 -6.87
C GLY A 102 -23.49 10.83 -7.89
N THR A 103 -23.16 11.43 -9.04
CA THR A 103 -22.51 10.71 -10.13
C THR A 103 -21.14 10.22 -9.69
N ARG A 104 -20.86 8.94 -9.94
CA ARG A 104 -19.60 8.26 -9.66
C ARG A 104 -18.65 8.40 -10.84
N THR A 105 -17.40 8.75 -10.56
CA THR A 105 -16.28 8.71 -11.48
C THR A 105 -15.18 7.86 -10.87
N ASP A 106 -14.79 6.80 -11.56
CA ASP A 106 -13.63 6.00 -11.20
C ASP A 106 -12.46 6.42 -12.07
N GLN A 107 -11.30 6.60 -11.46
CA GLN A 107 -10.10 7.02 -12.18
C GLN A 107 -8.84 6.52 -11.51
N ILE A 108 -7.73 6.62 -12.24
CA ILE A 108 -6.38 6.44 -11.70
C ILE A 108 -5.75 7.82 -11.63
N ASP A 109 -5.44 8.28 -10.42
CA ASP A 109 -4.61 9.45 -10.19
C ASP A 109 -3.15 9.04 -10.23
N VAL A 110 -2.36 9.72 -11.03
CA VAL A 110 -0.93 9.51 -11.16
C VAL A 110 -0.21 10.65 -10.49
N TYR A 111 0.49 10.37 -9.40
CA TYR A 111 1.27 11.37 -8.67
C TYR A 111 2.76 11.23 -8.98
N ASP A 112 3.47 12.36 -8.97
CA ASP A 112 4.93 12.39 -8.86
C ASP A 112 5.32 11.96 -7.45
N SER A 113 6.16 10.95 -7.31
CA SER A 113 6.51 10.36 -6.00
C SER A 113 7.41 11.25 -5.13
N GLN A 114 7.99 12.30 -5.71
CA GLN A 114 8.86 13.26 -5.02
C GLN A 114 8.16 14.59 -4.73
N LYS A 115 7.41 15.12 -5.70
CA LYS A 115 6.69 16.39 -5.57
C LYS A 115 5.30 16.24 -4.97
N LEU A 116 4.76 15.02 -4.97
CA LEU A 116 3.39 14.69 -4.52
C LEU A 116 2.31 15.47 -5.28
N THR A 117 2.60 15.88 -6.51
CA THR A 117 1.67 16.57 -7.40
C THR A 117 1.06 15.59 -8.41
N ILE A 118 -0.17 15.83 -8.82
CA ILE A 118 -0.85 15.04 -9.87
C ILE A 118 -0.18 15.32 -11.22
N LYS A 119 0.20 14.26 -11.92
CA LYS A 119 0.75 14.27 -13.28
C LYS A 119 -0.28 13.90 -14.34
N ALA A 120 -1.24 13.05 -13.98
CA ALA A 120 -2.33 12.63 -14.86
C ALA A 120 -3.51 12.11 -14.05
N GLU A 121 -4.70 12.22 -14.63
CA GLU A 121 -5.95 11.62 -14.17
C GLU A 121 -6.50 10.78 -15.32
N ILE A 122 -6.71 9.49 -15.12
CA ILE A 122 -7.09 8.54 -16.15
C ILE A 122 -8.44 7.94 -15.78
N VAL A 123 -9.50 8.37 -16.43
CA VAL A 123 -10.84 7.84 -16.18
C VAL A 123 -10.93 6.38 -16.65
N ILE A 124 -11.49 5.55 -15.79
CA ILE A 124 -11.78 4.13 -16.07
C ILE A 124 -13.27 3.84 -15.87
N PRO A 125 -13.80 2.71 -16.40
CA PRO A 125 -15.18 2.33 -16.12
C PRO A 125 -15.47 2.24 -14.62
N PRO A 126 -16.67 2.65 -14.13
CA PRO A 126 -17.00 2.72 -12.71
C PRO A 126 -17.30 1.33 -12.11
N LYS A 127 -16.29 0.46 -12.10
CA LYS A 127 -16.38 -0.96 -11.75
C LYS A 127 -15.34 -1.42 -10.74
N HIS A 128 -14.31 -0.58 -10.47
CA HIS A 128 -13.19 -1.02 -9.64
C HIS A 128 -13.63 -1.41 -8.22
N ALA A 129 -12.87 -2.31 -7.62
CA ALA A 129 -13.10 -2.76 -6.26
C ALA A 129 -12.90 -1.62 -5.28
N GLN A 130 -13.94 -1.22 -4.57
CA GLN A 130 -13.91 -0.18 -3.55
C GLN A 130 -13.88 -0.79 -2.15
N SER A 131 -13.34 -0.04 -1.18
CA SER A 131 -13.38 -0.39 0.25
C SER A 131 -12.78 -1.76 0.58
N LEU A 132 -11.88 -2.25 -0.27
CA LEU A 132 -11.15 -3.50 -0.11
C LEU A 132 -9.65 -3.22 -0.14
N PRO A 133 -9.09 -2.72 0.99
CA PRO A 133 -7.69 -2.33 1.06
C PRO A 133 -6.78 -3.56 1.11
N TYR A 134 -6.60 -4.22 -0.02
CA TYR A 134 -5.67 -5.32 -0.18
C TYR A 134 -4.63 -4.99 -1.25
N LYS A 135 -3.40 -5.44 -1.05
CA LYS A 135 -2.40 -5.44 -2.12
C LYS A 135 -2.89 -6.29 -3.31
N GLY A 136 -2.46 -5.92 -4.51
CA GLY A 136 -2.87 -6.61 -5.73
C GLY A 136 -4.24 -6.19 -6.29
N MET A 137 -4.89 -5.18 -5.71
CA MET A 137 -6.10 -4.59 -6.31
C MET A 137 -5.77 -3.60 -7.42
N ILE A 138 -4.56 -3.09 -7.44
CA ILE A 138 -3.94 -2.33 -8.51
C ILE A 138 -2.49 -2.80 -8.66
N ALA A 139 -1.99 -2.91 -9.88
CA ALA A 139 -0.62 -3.28 -10.15
C ALA A 139 -0.14 -2.62 -11.46
N ALA A 140 1.19 -2.54 -11.65
CA ALA A 140 1.81 -2.17 -12.90
C ALA A 140 2.55 -3.36 -13.50
N THR A 141 2.59 -3.45 -14.84
CA THR A 141 3.47 -4.41 -15.51
C THR A 141 4.95 -3.99 -15.33
N PRO A 142 5.93 -4.93 -15.37
CA PRO A 142 7.32 -4.64 -15.04
C PRO A 142 7.97 -3.52 -15.87
N ASN A 143 7.54 -3.33 -17.12
CA ASN A 143 8.00 -2.24 -17.99
C ASN A 143 7.22 -0.93 -17.81
N GLY A 144 6.23 -0.88 -16.89
CA GLY A 144 5.39 0.29 -16.68
C GLY A 144 4.43 0.63 -17.83
N GLN A 145 4.26 -0.24 -18.81
CA GLN A 145 3.37 0.02 -19.94
C GLN A 145 1.91 0.02 -19.50
N PHE A 146 1.48 -0.99 -18.75
CA PHE A 146 0.10 -1.13 -18.32
C PHE A 146 -0.05 -0.91 -16.81
N ILE A 147 -1.11 -0.20 -16.44
CA ILE A 147 -1.68 -0.21 -15.09
C ILE A 147 -2.92 -1.10 -15.14
N LEU A 148 -3.00 -2.01 -14.19
CA LEU A 148 -4.02 -3.05 -14.08
C LEU A 148 -4.84 -2.77 -12.83
N VAL A 149 -6.18 -2.69 -12.94
CA VAL A 149 -7.07 -2.38 -11.81
C VAL A 149 -8.14 -3.45 -11.67
N GLN A 150 -8.27 -4.01 -10.47
CA GLN A 150 -9.28 -5.01 -10.14
C GLN A 150 -10.67 -4.41 -10.10
N ASN A 151 -11.60 -4.98 -10.86
CA ASN A 151 -13.01 -4.66 -10.83
C ASN A 151 -13.79 -5.68 -9.97
N ALA A 152 -14.87 -5.21 -9.32
CA ALA A 152 -15.74 -6.04 -8.50
C ALA A 152 -17.17 -6.15 -9.05
N THR A 153 -17.59 -5.22 -9.90
CA THR A 153 -18.99 -5.10 -10.36
C THR A 153 -19.09 -5.00 -11.89
N PRO A 154 -20.08 -5.64 -12.53
CA PRO A 154 -21.07 -6.57 -11.96
C PRO A 154 -20.47 -7.96 -11.67
N ALA A 155 -19.26 -8.23 -12.16
CA ALA A 155 -18.47 -9.44 -11.94
C ALA A 155 -16.98 -9.08 -11.86
N SER A 156 -16.14 -9.97 -11.32
CA SER A 156 -14.70 -9.77 -11.29
C SER A 156 -14.11 -9.70 -12.69
N SER A 157 -13.30 -8.66 -12.90
CA SER A 157 -12.57 -8.39 -14.14
C SER A 157 -11.36 -7.50 -13.83
N VAL A 158 -10.50 -7.28 -14.82
CA VAL A 158 -9.36 -6.37 -14.69
C VAL A 158 -9.43 -5.30 -15.78
N SER A 159 -9.44 -4.03 -15.39
CA SER A 159 -9.28 -2.88 -16.28
C SER A 159 -7.81 -2.75 -16.69
N ILE A 160 -7.55 -2.64 -18.01
CA ILE A 160 -6.22 -2.44 -18.57
C ILE A 160 -6.09 -1.01 -19.03
N VAL A 161 -5.07 -0.31 -18.54
CA VAL A 161 -4.81 1.10 -18.84
C VAL A 161 -3.41 1.26 -19.41
N ASP A 162 -3.28 1.95 -20.54
CA ASP A 162 -1.97 2.38 -21.07
C ASP A 162 -1.50 3.60 -20.27
N ARG A 163 -0.37 3.42 -19.55
CA ARG A 163 0.16 4.51 -18.70
C ARG A 163 0.67 5.68 -19.52
N LYS A 164 1.34 5.42 -20.65
CA LYS A 164 1.95 6.47 -21.49
C LYS A 164 0.91 7.27 -22.24
N ALA A 165 -0.08 6.58 -22.82
CA ALA A 165 -1.20 7.23 -23.51
C ALA A 165 -2.23 7.84 -22.55
N ALA A 166 -2.13 7.56 -21.25
CA ALA A 166 -3.09 7.93 -20.21
C ALA A 166 -4.53 7.55 -20.58
N LYS A 167 -4.74 6.29 -21.00
CA LYS A 167 -6.01 5.84 -21.59
C LYS A 167 -6.40 4.46 -21.12
N PHE A 168 -7.68 4.28 -20.74
CA PHE A 168 -8.30 2.95 -20.64
C PHE A 168 -8.32 2.26 -22.01
N LEU A 169 -7.88 1.00 -22.04
CA LEU A 169 -7.81 0.20 -23.26
C LEU A 169 -8.89 -0.87 -23.33
N ALA A 170 -8.96 -1.73 -22.32
CA ALA A 170 -9.80 -2.91 -22.34
C ALA A 170 -10.18 -3.35 -20.91
N GLU A 171 -11.21 -4.17 -20.81
CA GLU A 171 -11.60 -4.91 -19.62
C GLU A 171 -11.44 -6.42 -19.91
N ILE A 172 -10.71 -7.12 -19.03
CA ILE A 172 -10.51 -8.56 -19.12
C ILE A 172 -11.37 -9.25 -18.07
N PRO A 173 -12.38 -10.03 -18.48
CA PRO A 173 -13.19 -10.82 -17.53
C PRO A 173 -12.33 -11.88 -16.82
N THR A 174 -12.45 -11.92 -15.49
CA THR A 174 -11.76 -12.91 -14.63
C THR A 174 -12.76 -13.53 -13.63
N PRO A 175 -13.83 -14.18 -14.13
CA PRO A 175 -14.94 -14.61 -13.27
C PRO A 175 -14.47 -15.60 -12.21
N GLY A 176 -14.79 -15.30 -10.92
CA GLY A 176 -14.40 -16.10 -9.78
C GLY A 176 -12.92 -15.99 -9.39
N CYS A 177 -12.15 -15.08 -10.01
CA CYS A 177 -10.74 -14.86 -9.69
C CYS A 177 -10.50 -13.43 -9.18
N TRP A 178 -9.48 -13.26 -8.32
CA TRP A 178 -9.25 -12.04 -7.58
C TRP A 178 -7.76 -11.78 -7.37
N GLY A 179 -7.39 -10.48 -7.30
CA GLY A 179 -6.02 -10.05 -7.11
C GLY A 179 -5.19 -10.10 -8.39
N ILE A 180 -4.33 -9.12 -8.60
CA ILE A 180 -3.52 -8.93 -9.80
C ILE A 180 -2.07 -9.22 -9.47
N LEU A 181 -1.50 -10.21 -10.12
CA LEU A 181 -0.15 -10.74 -9.91
C LEU A 181 0.63 -10.65 -11.23
N PRO A 182 1.33 -9.52 -11.52
CA PRO A 182 2.11 -9.38 -12.75
C PRO A 182 3.26 -10.39 -12.81
N ALA A 183 3.49 -11.03 -13.93
CA ALA A 183 4.74 -11.76 -14.16
C ALA A 183 5.91 -10.77 -14.13
N GLN A 184 6.99 -11.08 -13.42
CA GLN A 184 8.10 -10.14 -13.24
C GLN A 184 9.09 -10.16 -14.43
N SER A 185 9.21 -11.28 -15.12
CA SER A 185 10.06 -11.46 -16.30
C SER A 185 9.35 -11.21 -17.63
N VAL A 186 8.00 -11.01 -17.64
CA VAL A 186 7.18 -10.89 -18.85
C VAL A 186 6.29 -9.65 -18.77
N ASN A 187 6.54 -8.68 -19.63
CA ASN A 187 5.94 -7.33 -19.56
C ASN A 187 4.44 -7.25 -19.88
N ASN A 188 3.86 -8.27 -20.47
CA ASN A 188 2.46 -8.25 -20.91
C ASN A 188 1.65 -9.42 -20.31
N ARG A 189 2.02 -9.87 -19.12
CA ARG A 189 1.35 -11.01 -18.46
C ARG A 189 1.03 -10.70 -17.00
N PHE A 190 -0.16 -11.12 -16.58
CA PHE A 190 -0.54 -11.16 -15.19
C PHE A 190 -1.34 -12.41 -14.86
N SER A 191 -1.41 -12.75 -13.59
CA SER A 191 -2.23 -13.85 -13.10
C SER A 191 -3.21 -13.36 -12.03
N THR A 192 -4.24 -14.15 -11.76
CA THR A 192 -5.20 -13.92 -10.67
C THR A 192 -5.47 -15.23 -9.95
N ILE A 193 -5.72 -15.17 -8.64
CA ILE A 193 -6.07 -16.35 -7.85
C ILE A 193 -7.57 -16.60 -7.91
N CYS A 194 -7.99 -17.85 -8.10
CA CYS A 194 -9.40 -18.20 -8.30
C CYS A 194 -9.98 -18.94 -7.08
N GLY A 195 -11.30 -18.75 -6.87
CA GLY A 195 -12.01 -19.36 -5.74
C GLY A 195 -12.07 -20.88 -5.78
N ASP A 196 -11.76 -21.52 -6.91
CA ASP A 196 -11.59 -22.98 -7.04
C ASP A 196 -10.19 -23.47 -6.66
N GLY A 197 -9.31 -22.55 -6.25
CA GLY A 197 -7.92 -22.85 -5.88
C GLY A 197 -6.94 -22.90 -7.05
N THR A 198 -7.37 -22.58 -8.27
CA THR A 198 -6.50 -22.47 -9.45
C THR A 198 -5.96 -21.05 -9.61
N ILE A 199 -5.00 -20.87 -10.53
CA ILE A 199 -4.50 -19.55 -10.96
C ILE A 199 -4.88 -19.38 -12.43
N LEU A 200 -5.54 -18.26 -12.76
CA LEU A 200 -5.80 -17.82 -14.13
C LEU A 200 -4.66 -16.91 -14.58
N THR A 201 -3.94 -17.28 -15.62
CA THR A 201 -2.91 -16.47 -16.26
C THR A 201 -3.44 -15.85 -17.54
N VAL A 202 -3.21 -14.55 -17.72
CA VAL A 202 -3.65 -13.75 -18.87
C VAL A 202 -2.43 -13.14 -19.55
N THR A 203 -2.28 -13.36 -20.86
CA THR A 203 -1.29 -12.68 -21.70
C THR A 203 -1.99 -11.60 -22.53
N LEU A 204 -1.48 -10.37 -22.49
CA LEU A 204 -2.05 -9.20 -23.15
C LEU A 204 -1.43 -8.96 -24.52
N LYS A 205 -2.21 -8.42 -25.46
CA LYS A 205 -1.75 -7.79 -26.68
C LYS A 205 -1.39 -6.32 -26.43
N PRO A 206 -0.70 -5.65 -27.38
CA PRO A 206 -0.38 -4.23 -27.25
C PRO A 206 -1.62 -3.31 -27.08
N ASP A 207 -2.78 -3.71 -27.60
CA ASP A 207 -4.05 -2.98 -27.46
C ASP A 207 -4.76 -3.21 -26.11
N GLY A 208 -4.14 -3.97 -25.21
CA GLY A 208 -4.68 -4.28 -23.89
C GLY A 208 -5.69 -5.44 -23.88
N THR A 209 -6.05 -6.01 -25.02
CA THR A 209 -6.94 -7.19 -25.05
C THR A 209 -6.16 -8.47 -24.72
N ALA A 210 -6.85 -9.50 -24.24
CA ALA A 210 -6.21 -10.79 -23.99
C ALA A 210 -5.88 -11.49 -25.31
N SER A 211 -4.65 -12.00 -25.43
CA SER A 211 -4.26 -12.94 -26.50
C SER A 211 -4.50 -14.37 -26.05
N GLU A 212 -4.37 -14.64 -24.76
CA GLU A 212 -4.45 -15.98 -24.19
C GLU A 212 -4.91 -15.89 -22.72
N GLN A 213 -5.68 -16.88 -22.27
CA GLN A 213 -6.08 -17.07 -20.88
C GLN A 213 -5.99 -18.56 -20.56
N GLN A 214 -5.17 -18.92 -19.56
CA GLN A 214 -4.91 -20.31 -19.18
C GLN A 214 -5.03 -20.49 -17.67
N ARG A 215 -5.61 -21.63 -17.25
CA ARG A 215 -5.70 -22.00 -15.84
C ARG A 215 -4.62 -23.03 -15.48
N SER A 216 -4.07 -22.88 -14.27
CA SER A 216 -3.14 -23.86 -13.70
C SER A 216 -3.89 -25.09 -13.16
N GLU A 217 -3.12 -26.08 -12.75
CA GLU A 217 -3.60 -27.03 -11.77
C GLU A 217 -3.93 -26.32 -10.43
N ARG A 218 -4.61 -27.02 -9.52
CA ARG A 218 -5.02 -26.46 -8.22
C ARG A 218 -3.82 -26.20 -7.33
N LEU A 219 -3.65 -24.95 -6.90
CA LEU A 219 -2.62 -24.52 -5.95
C LEU A 219 -2.99 -24.89 -4.51
N PHE A 220 -4.24 -24.70 -4.11
CA PHE A 220 -4.76 -24.97 -2.77
C PHE A 220 -6.20 -25.47 -2.81
N ASP A 221 -6.64 -26.11 -1.74
CA ASP A 221 -8.05 -26.49 -1.53
C ASP A 221 -8.73 -25.36 -0.73
N PRO A 222 -9.66 -24.58 -1.33
CA PRO A 222 -10.26 -23.42 -0.65
C PRO A 222 -11.10 -23.79 0.57
N ASP A 223 -11.64 -25.00 0.64
CA ASP A 223 -12.45 -25.45 1.76
C ASP A 223 -11.58 -25.90 2.97
N LYS A 224 -10.32 -26.32 2.70
CA LYS A 224 -9.40 -26.82 3.75
C LYS A 224 -8.32 -25.83 4.10
N GLN A 225 -7.83 -25.06 3.13
CA GLN A 225 -6.66 -24.18 3.27
C GLN A 225 -6.95 -22.83 2.59
N PRO A 226 -7.99 -22.07 3.01
CA PRO A 226 -8.25 -20.75 2.44
C PRO A 226 -7.02 -19.85 2.61
N VAL A 227 -6.61 -19.17 1.53
CA VAL A 227 -5.43 -18.33 1.51
C VAL A 227 -5.78 -16.86 1.69
N TYR A 228 -4.80 -16.08 2.19
CA TYR A 228 -4.87 -14.62 2.16
C TYR A 228 -4.83 -14.12 0.73
N THR A 229 -5.49 -12.99 0.47
CA THR A 229 -5.37 -12.26 -0.81
C THR A 229 -4.01 -11.58 -0.96
N HIS A 230 -3.31 -11.34 0.16
CA HIS A 230 -1.95 -10.82 0.16
C HIS A 230 -0.96 -11.83 -0.38
N THR A 231 -0.03 -11.38 -1.21
CA THR A 231 1.03 -12.18 -1.81
C THR A 231 2.36 -11.42 -1.79
N GLU A 232 3.44 -12.15 -1.76
CA GLU A 232 4.81 -11.65 -1.97
C GLU A 232 5.49 -12.51 -3.02
N HIS A 233 6.57 -12.01 -3.64
CA HIS A 233 7.24 -12.74 -4.70
C HIS A 233 8.77 -12.60 -4.67
N LEU A 234 9.44 -13.63 -5.22
CA LEU A 234 10.86 -13.62 -5.60
C LEU A 234 10.94 -13.89 -7.10
N ALA A 235 11.31 -12.90 -7.89
CA ALA A 235 11.15 -12.94 -9.33
C ALA A 235 9.72 -13.40 -9.71
N ASP A 236 9.56 -14.39 -10.57
CA ASP A 236 8.24 -14.90 -10.97
C ASP A 236 7.60 -15.89 -9.99
N THR A 237 8.28 -16.26 -8.91
CA THR A 237 7.70 -17.16 -7.91
C THR A 237 6.94 -16.37 -6.88
N TYR A 238 5.62 -16.52 -6.89
CA TYR A 238 4.70 -15.94 -5.92
C TYR A 238 4.42 -16.89 -4.78
N TYR A 239 4.29 -16.33 -3.57
CA TYR A 239 4.03 -17.05 -2.32
C TYR A 239 2.67 -16.65 -1.76
N PHE A 240 1.97 -17.65 -1.23
CA PHE A 240 0.63 -17.54 -0.65
C PHE A 240 0.61 -18.26 0.68
N ILE A 241 0.00 -17.65 1.69
CA ILE A 241 -0.15 -18.28 3.01
C ILE A 241 -1.62 -18.54 3.25
N SER A 242 -1.97 -19.76 3.74
CA SER A 242 -3.32 -20.04 4.19
C SER A 242 -3.58 -19.50 5.60
N TYR A 243 -4.85 -19.34 5.96
CA TYR A 243 -5.27 -18.99 7.32
C TYR A 243 -4.82 -20.00 8.38
N LEU A 244 -4.48 -21.21 7.97
CA LEU A 244 -4.01 -22.29 8.83
C LEU A 244 -2.49 -22.46 8.83
N GLY A 245 -1.75 -21.52 8.18
CA GLY A 245 -0.28 -21.51 8.22
C GLY A 245 0.40 -22.46 7.24
N GLN A 246 -0.28 -22.85 6.15
CA GLN A 246 0.36 -23.53 5.03
C GLN A 246 0.93 -22.52 4.05
N LEU A 247 2.20 -22.65 3.65
CA LEU A 247 2.81 -21.84 2.59
C LEU A 247 2.68 -22.57 1.25
N PHE A 248 2.18 -21.89 0.26
CA PHE A 248 2.11 -22.31 -1.14
C PHE A 248 2.97 -21.42 -2.00
N SER A 249 3.40 -21.92 -3.16
CA SER A 249 4.11 -21.15 -4.16
C SER A 249 3.70 -21.51 -5.57
N ALA A 250 3.77 -20.55 -6.50
CA ALA A 250 3.58 -20.78 -7.92
C ALA A 250 4.50 -19.87 -8.72
N ASN A 251 5.09 -20.39 -9.80
CA ASN A 251 5.82 -19.59 -10.77
C ASN A 251 4.86 -19.06 -11.83
N LEU A 252 4.81 -17.73 -12.00
CA LEU A 252 3.88 -17.02 -12.90
C LEU A 252 4.53 -16.48 -14.18
N GLY A 253 5.78 -16.83 -14.47
CA GLY A 253 6.49 -16.42 -15.69
C GLY A 253 6.02 -17.13 -16.95
N GLY A 254 5.44 -18.33 -16.84
CA GLY A 254 4.89 -19.11 -17.95
C GLY A 254 3.52 -18.62 -18.42
N ALA A 255 3.07 -19.08 -19.61
CA ALA A 255 1.69 -18.87 -20.09
C ALA A 255 0.66 -19.56 -19.19
N VAL A 256 1.08 -20.61 -18.49
CA VAL A 256 0.35 -21.30 -17.43
C VAL A 256 1.19 -21.23 -16.15
N ALA A 257 0.57 -20.89 -15.02
CA ALA A 257 1.26 -20.90 -13.74
C ALA A 257 1.68 -22.33 -13.35
N THR A 258 2.92 -22.47 -12.87
CA THR A 258 3.47 -23.77 -12.41
C THR A 258 3.41 -23.81 -10.88
N VAL A 259 2.62 -24.75 -10.34
CA VAL A 259 2.45 -24.91 -8.89
C VAL A 259 3.67 -25.55 -8.26
N GLY A 260 4.17 -24.97 -7.16
CA GLY A 260 5.27 -25.50 -6.37
C GLY A 260 4.81 -26.40 -5.23
N LYS A 261 5.76 -26.99 -4.51
CA LYS A 261 5.48 -27.77 -3.30
C LYS A 261 5.10 -26.84 -2.15
N SER A 262 4.04 -27.19 -1.44
CA SER A 262 3.63 -26.49 -0.21
C SER A 262 4.26 -27.12 1.03
N TRP A 263 4.40 -26.33 2.11
CA TRP A 263 4.88 -26.79 3.39
C TRP A 263 4.26 -26.00 4.55
N SER A 264 4.23 -26.60 5.76
CA SER A 264 3.63 -25.97 6.94
C SER A 264 4.63 -25.04 7.64
N LEU A 265 4.17 -23.84 8.01
CA LEU A 265 4.89 -22.92 8.90
C LEU A 265 4.84 -23.36 10.36
N LEU A 266 3.97 -24.32 10.71
CA LEU A 266 3.68 -24.74 12.06
C LEU A 266 4.25 -26.13 12.32
N ASP A 267 4.90 -26.27 13.45
CA ASP A 267 5.21 -27.58 14.04
C ASP A 267 4.04 -28.13 14.87
N ALA A 268 4.19 -29.33 15.42
CA ALA A 268 3.13 -29.99 16.19
C ALA A 268 2.73 -29.22 17.46
N ASP A 269 3.65 -28.51 18.10
CA ASP A 269 3.37 -27.74 19.32
C ASP A 269 2.70 -26.40 18.99
N ASP A 270 3.04 -25.80 17.85
CA ASP A 270 2.36 -24.61 17.32
C ASP A 270 0.89 -24.94 17.00
N VAL A 271 0.63 -26.09 16.37
CA VAL A 271 -0.74 -26.56 16.08
C VAL A 271 -1.55 -26.76 17.37
N LYS A 272 -0.98 -27.37 18.41
CA LYS A 272 -1.64 -27.56 19.72
C LYS A 272 -2.01 -26.22 20.37
N LYS A 273 -1.20 -25.18 20.18
CA LYS A 273 -1.44 -23.82 20.69
C LYS A 273 -2.29 -22.98 19.74
N ALA A 274 -2.79 -23.58 18.67
CA ALA A 274 -3.58 -22.95 17.62
C ALA A 274 -2.92 -21.65 17.09
N TRP A 275 -1.61 -21.68 16.85
CA TRP A 275 -0.94 -20.57 16.17
C TRP A 275 -1.45 -20.42 14.75
N ARG A 276 -1.68 -19.16 14.32
CA ARG A 276 -2.14 -18.83 12.97
C ARG A 276 -1.49 -17.53 12.50
N PRO A 277 -1.30 -17.35 11.19
CA PRO A 277 -1.03 -16.04 10.63
C PRO A 277 -2.22 -15.09 10.87
N GLY A 278 -1.94 -13.77 10.98
CA GLY A 278 -3.00 -12.78 11.18
C GLY A 278 -2.65 -11.41 10.62
N GLY A 279 -3.68 -10.63 10.28
CA GLY A 279 -3.56 -9.29 9.72
C GLY A 279 -4.04 -9.17 8.27
N TYR A 280 -3.93 -7.97 7.72
CA TYR A 280 -4.31 -7.66 6.33
C TYR A 280 -3.17 -7.92 5.34
N GLN A 281 -1.92 -7.76 5.78
CA GLN A 281 -0.69 -8.00 5.04
C GLN A 281 0.25 -8.82 5.93
N PRO A 282 -0.09 -10.11 6.18
CA PRO A 282 0.48 -10.88 7.28
C PRO A 282 1.91 -11.34 7.06
N PHE A 283 2.51 -11.13 5.89
CA PHE A 283 3.87 -11.55 5.63
C PHE A 283 4.60 -10.65 4.65
N ALA A 284 5.93 -10.70 4.71
CA ALA A 284 6.84 -10.02 3.80
C ALA A 284 8.07 -10.89 3.52
N ILE A 285 8.68 -10.74 2.35
CA ILE A 285 9.88 -11.49 1.95
C ILE A 285 11.06 -10.54 1.76
N GLN A 286 12.19 -10.88 2.36
CA GLN A 286 13.48 -10.24 2.10
C GLN A 286 14.12 -10.89 0.88
N ALA A 287 14.06 -10.23 -0.26
CA ALA A 287 14.48 -10.81 -1.54
C ALA A 287 15.96 -11.21 -1.58
N GLN A 288 16.86 -10.45 -0.92
CA GLN A 288 18.30 -10.71 -0.94
C GLN A 288 18.70 -12.01 -0.25
N THR A 289 17.96 -12.42 0.77
CA THR A 289 18.30 -13.60 1.60
C THR A 289 17.31 -14.76 1.46
N GLY A 290 16.14 -14.51 0.88
CA GLY A 290 15.06 -15.51 0.84
C GLY A 290 14.41 -15.75 2.22
N LEU A 291 14.45 -14.76 3.12
CA LEU A 291 13.79 -14.84 4.42
C LEU A 291 12.34 -14.38 4.32
N LEU A 292 11.45 -15.18 4.85
CA LEU A 292 10.01 -14.90 4.97
C LEU A 292 9.71 -14.50 6.42
N TYR A 293 9.11 -13.33 6.62
CA TYR A 293 8.60 -12.87 7.92
C TYR A 293 7.09 -12.98 7.94
N VAL A 294 6.54 -13.58 8.99
CA VAL A 294 5.09 -13.84 9.12
C VAL A 294 4.58 -13.32 10.46
N ALA A 295 3.53 -12.53 10.41
CA ALA A 295 2.80 -12.04 11.57
C ALA A 295 1.92 -13.17 12.13
N MET A 296 2.11 -13.56 13.41
CA MET A 296 1.52 -14.75 14.01
C MET A 296 0.83 -14.42 15.32
N HIS A 297 -0.30 -15.10 15.59
CA HIS A 297 -1.01 -15.03 16.87
C HIS A 297 -1.41 -16.43 17.38
N PRO A 298 -1.44 -16.67 18.70
CA PRO A 298 -1.91 -17.92 19.30
C PRO A 298 -3.44 -17.92 19.42
N ASN A 299 -4.00 -19.08 19.80
CA ASN A 299 -5.43 -19.26 20.05
C ASN A 299 -6.31 -18.96 18.84
N GLY A 300 -5.78 -19.22 17.65
CA GLY A 300 -6.46 -18.99 16.40
C GLY A 300 -7.75 -19.81 16.25
N LYS A 301 -8.80 -19.18 15.73
CA LYS A 301 -10.13 -19.76 15.53
C LYS A 301 -10.69 -19.31 14.20
N GLU A 302 -11.89 -19.78 13.85
CA GLU A 302 -12.63 -19.24 12.71
C GLU A 302 -12.82 -17.73 12.85
N GLY A 303 -12.53 -16.98 11.78
CA GLY A 303 -12.61 -15.52 11.75
C GLY A 303 -11.39 -14.78 12.28
N SER A 304 -10.39 -15.43 12.93
CA SER A 304 -9.22 -14.75 13.52
C SER A 304 -8.11 -14.42 12.51
N HIS A 305 -8.31 -14.62 11.23
CA HIS A 305 -7.30 -14.34 10.20
C HIS A 305 -6.92 -12.85 10.06
N LYS A 306 -7.70 -11.95 10.66
CA LYS A 306 -7.40 -10.51 10.71
C LYS A 306 -6.89 -10.05 12.08
N ASP A 307 -6.80 -10.94 13.04
CA ASP A 307 -6.34 -10.59 14.38
C ASP A 307 -4.88 -10.12 14.32
N PRO A 308 -4.52 -9.11 15.11
CA PRO A 308 -3.15 -8.60 15.12
C PRO A 308 -2.17 -9.62 15.73
N ALA A 309 -0.95 -9.60 15.21
CA ALA A 309 0.09 -10.54 15.60
C ALA A 309 0.70 -10.21 16.96
N THR A 310 0.83 -11.21 17.80
CA THR A 310 1.61 -11.15 19.04
C THR A 310 3.10 -11.42 18.80
N GLU A 311 3.43 -12.12 17.72
CA GLU A 311 4.79 -12.42 17.32
C GLU A 311 5.01 -12.26 15.81
N ILE A 312 6.26 -12.00 15.41
CA ILE A 312 6.74 -12.13 14.04
C ILE A 312 7.70 -13.32 14.01
N TRP A 313 7.44 -14.25 13.10
CA TRP A 313 8.30 -15.42 12.88
C TRP A 313 9.06 -15.26 11.57
N ALA A 314 10.35 -15.62 11.59
CA ALA A 314 11.19 -15.63 10.40
C ALA A 314 11.47 -17.07 9.96
N PHE A 315 11.34 -17.32 8.65
CA PHE A 315 11.60 -18.60 8.02
C PHE A 315 12.61 -18.43 6.88
N ASP A 316 13.49 -19.39 6.73
CA ASP A 316 14.34 -19.51 5.54
C ASP A 316 13.58 -20.33 4.48
N LEU A 317 13.26 -19.71 3.34
CA LEU A 317 12.50 -20.34 2.26
C LEU A 317 13.24 -21.52 1.61
N LYS A 318 14.58 -21.56 1.66
CA LYS A 318 15.40 -22.62 1.09
C LYS A 318 15.41 -23.86 1.97
N THR A 319 15.60 -23.68 3.28
CA THR A 319 15.65 -24.78 4.25
C THR A 319 14.28 -25.14 4.82
N GLN A 320 13.28 -24.26 4.63
CA GLN A 320 11.92 -24.38 5.17
C GLN A 320 11.88 -24.44 6.71
N GLN A 321 12.89 -23.83 7.35
CA GLN A 321 13.01 -23.82 8.81
C GLN A 321 12.67 -22.46 9.38
N ARG A 322 12.02 -22.45 10.55
CA ARG A 322 11.88 -21.25 11.36
C ARG A 322 13.23 -20.90 12.00
N VAL A 323 13.75 -19.71 11.70
CA VAL A 323 15.09 -19.27 12.12
C VAL A 323 15.07 -18.23 13.25
N ALA A 324 13.96 -17.52 13.44
CA ALA A 324 13.82 -16.53 14.51
C ALA A 324 12.35 -16.29 14.88
N ARG A 325 12.13 -15.71 16.07
CA ARG A 325 10.85 -15.17 16.56
C ARG A 325 11.12 -13.86 17.30
N ALA A 326 10.20 -12.91 17.18
CA ALA A 326 10.25 -11.60 17.88
C ALA A 326 8.85 -11.16 18.33
N PRO A 327 8.74 -10.21 19.28
CA PRO A 327 7.46 -9.60 19.62
C PRO A 327 6.81 -8.97 18.39
N GLY A 328 5.53 -9.23 18.16
CA GLY A 328 4.78 -8.77 16.98
C GLY A 328 4.25 -7.34 17.09
N ASN A 329 4.18 -6.78 18.31
CA ASN A 329 3.68 -5.43 18.57
C ASN A 329 2.33 -5.12 17.90
N GLN A 330 1.40 -6.08 17.96
CA GLN A 330 0.05 -5.98 17.36
C GLN A 330 0.08 -5.78 15.83
N ALA A 331 1.08 -6.32 15.14
CA ALA A 331 1.23 -6.15 13.70
C ALA A 331 0.03 -6.69 12.91
N ILE A 332 -0.50 -5.89 11.99
CA ILE A 332 -1.50 -6.30 11.00
C ILE A 332 -0.96 -6.27 9.56
N ALA A 333 0.19 -5.63 9.35
CA ALA A 333 0.84 -5.55 8.05
C ALA A 333 2.35 -5.54 8.22
N LEU A 334 3.05 -6.23 7.34
CA LEU A 334 4.51 -6.32 7.30
C LEU A 334 5.05 -5.88 5.93
N ALA A 335 6.20 -5.20 5.92
CA ALA A 335 6.99 -4.96 4.70
C ALA A 335 8.48 -4.95 5.02
N VAL A 336 9.31 -5.32 4.04
CA VAL A 336 10.77 -5.27 4.15
C VAL A 336 11.31 -4.23 3.17
N SER A 337 12.25 -3.38 3.63
CA SER A 337 12.96 -2.44 2.76
C SER A 337 13.94 -3.16 1.82
N LYS A 338 14.33 -2.48 0.72
CA LYS A 338 15.16 -3.08 -0.34
C LYS A 338 16.66 -2.69 -0.27
N GLY A 339 17.07 -1.96 0.76
CA GLY A 339 18.48 -1.55 0.94
C GLY A 339 19.41 -2.69 1.34
N ASP A 340 20.71 -2.42 1.35
CA ASP A 340 21.76 -3.40 1.70
C ASP A 340 21.68 -3.89 3.16
N ALA A 341 21.19 -3.03 4.07
CA ALA A 341 20.87 -3.38 5.45
C ALA A 341 19.36 -3.26 5.68
N PRO A 342 18.55 -4.21 5.18
CA PRO A 342 17.11 -4.09 5.17
C PRO A 342 16.52 -4.04 6.58
N LEU A 343 15.44 -3.28 6.69
CA LEU A 343 14.61 -3.19 7.88
C LEU A 343 13.26 -3.87 7.60
N LEU A 344 12.73 -4.55 8.61
CA LEU A 344 11.35 -5.01 8.59
C LEU A 344 10.48 -3.94 9.28
N PHE A 345 9.33 -3.64 8.71
CA PHE A 345 8.34 -2.71 9.23
C PHE A 345 7.04 -3.44 9.54
N ALA A 346 6.40 -3.04 10.63
CA ALA A 346 5.11 -3.55 11.05
C ALA A 346 4.15 -2.39 11.37
N ILE A 347 2.89 -2.49 10.95
CA ILE A 347 1.84 -1.54 11.34
C ILE A 347 1.12 -2.07 12.57
N ASP A 348 1.06 -1.25 13.62
CA ASP A 348 0.20 -1.45 14.79
C ASP A 348 -1.09 -0.60 14.63
N PRO A 349 -2.26 -1.22 14.42
CA PRO A 349 -3.50 -0.49 14.21
C PRO A 349 -4.03 0.18 15.48
N THR A 350 -3.58 -0.23 16.67
CA THR A 350 -4.11 0.28 17.94
C THR A 350 -3.66 1.72 18.21
N THR A 351 -2.51 2.09 17.66
CA THR A 351 -1.91 3.43 17.80
C THR A 351 -1.71 4.13 16.46
N ALA A 352 -2.16 3.52 15.35
CA ALA A 352 -1.80 3.93 13.99
C ALA A 352 -0.26 4.07 13.85
N GLY A 353 0.48 3.16 14.48
CA GLY A 353 1.92 3.21 14.64
C GLY A 353 2.68 2.33 13.65
N VAL A 354 3.97 2.65 13.47
CA VAL A 354 4.93 1.82 12.76
C VAL A 354 6.05 1.42 13.69
N VAL A 355 6.35 0.13 13.72
CA VAL A 355 7.53 -0.43 14.40
C VAL A 355 8.52 -0.91 13.35
N SER A 356 9.77 -0.45 13.43
CA SER A 356 10.86 -1.00 12.62
C SER A 356 11.65 -2.04 13.42
N TYR A 357 12.16 -3.04 12.71
CA TYR A 357 12.96 -4.14 13.28
C TYR A 357 14.25 -4.28 12.48
N THR A 358 15.30 -4.81 13.14
CA THR A 358 16.39 -5.45 12.41
C THR A 358 15.84 -6.70 11.72
N THR A 359 16.44 -7.06 10.58
CA THR A 359 16.22 -8.39 10.00
C THR A 359 17.02 -9.47 10.73
N THR A 360 16.84 -10.75 10.39
CA THR A 360 17.65 -11.84 10.96
C THR A 360 19.15 -11.60 10.72
N PRO A 361 20.01 -12.12 11.61
CA PRO A 361 19.71 -13.10 12.68
C PRO A 361 19.08 -12.51 13.93
N THR A 362 19.11 -11.20 14.14
CA THR A 362 18.70 -10.60 15.41
C THR A 362 17.18 -10.51 15.55
N LEU A 363 16.47 -10.11 14.49
CA LEU A 363 15.03 -9.86 14.43
C LEU A 363 14.52 -9.16 15.73
N ALA A 364 14.98 -7.95 15.97
CA ALA A 364 14.64 -7.20 17.18
C ALA A 364 13.98 -5.87 16.84
N PRO A 365 13.00 -5.41 17.63
CA PRO A 365 12.43 -4.07 17.45
C PRO A 365 13.51 -3.00 17.66
N LEU A 366 13.53 -2.00 16.77
CA LEU A 366 14.50 -0.90 16.79
C LEU A 366 13.86 0.41 17.20
N LYS A 367 12.75 0.78 16.55
CA LYS A 367 12.12 2.06 16.71
C LYS A 367 10.61 1.94 16.54
N ARG A 368 9.88 2.76 17.27
CA ARG A 368 8.43 2.89 17.15
C ARG A 368 8.06 4.37 17.05
N VAL A 369 7.14 4.71 16.16
CA VAL A 369 6.47 6.00 16.09
C VAL A 369 4.99 5.75 15.85
N ASP A 370 4.16 6.39 16.64
CA ASP A 370 2.71 6.28 16.59
C ASP A 370 2.07 7.49 15.88
N GLY A 371 0.81 7.37 15.46
CA GLY A 371 0.02 8.49 14.94
C GLY A 371 0.20 8.75 13.44
N PHE A 372 0.48 7.74 12.62
CA PHE A 372 0.48 7.85 11.16
C PHE A 372 -0.95 7.70 10.60
N GLY A 373 -1.79 8.71 10.83
CA GLY A 373 -3.16 8.71 10.31
C GLY A 373 -4.20 8.14 11.26
N GLU A 374 -5.32 7.68 10.71
CA GLU A 374 -6.49 7.20 11.46
C GLU A 374 -6.53 5.65 11.52
N ALA A 375 -6.39 4.99 10.36
CA ALA A 375 -6.48 3.55 10.24
C ALA A 375 -5.54 3.01 9.14
N PRO A 376 -4.21 3.17 9.29
CA PRO A 376 -3.25 2.62 8.34
C PRO A 376 -3.37 1.09 8.33
N ALA A 377 -3.58 0.51 7.17
CA ALA A 377 -3.86 -0.92 7.01
C ALA A 377 -2.84 -1.66 6.13
N LEU A 378 -2.21 -0.96 5.19
CA LEU A 378 -1.23 -1.55 4.27
C LEU A 378 0.06 -0.73 4.26
N ILE A 379 1.16 -1.41 3.97
CA ILE A 379 2.49 -0.82 3.87
C ILE A 379 3.18 -1.27 2.59
N GLU A 380 3.72 -0.30 1.84
CA GLU A 380 4.54 -0.55 0.65
C GLU A 380 5.95 -0.02 0.91
N SER A 381 6.99 -0.74 0.48
CA SER A 381 8.38 -0.29 0.51
C SER A 381 8.81 0.25 -0.86
N HIS A 382 9.68 1.26 -0.85
CA HIS A 382 10.20 1.89 -2.08
C HIS A 382 11.07 0.97 -2.91
#